data_095cea22b1fa01b880a1026b7402f9e1
#
_entry.id   095cea22b1fa01b880a1026b7402f9e1
#
_cell.length_a   1.000
_cell.length_b   1.000
_cell.length_c   1.000
_cell.angle_alpha   90.00
_cell.angle_beta   90.00
_cell.angle_gamma   90.00
#
_symmetry.space_group_name_H-M   'P 1'
#
loop_
_entity.id
_entity.type
_entity.pdbx_description
1 polymer ?
#
loop_
_entity_poly.entity_id
_entity_poly.type
_entity_poly.pdbx_seq_one_letter_code
_entity_poly.pdbx_strand_id
1 'polypeptide(L)'
;PARWIDTVARAEVDARPDLERVAAELPPLASLMNRPASVVHGDLHDKNVFTSGGDVGLIDLDSLGIGPAETDLGNLGVHLRLRALQAGQSPAVGDRHAGELYEAYAALRPLDCQALAVVERHTWFRLSCLYRFRAGSRPLVPELLRRARG
;
A
#
# COMPACT_ATOMS: atom_id res chain seq x y z
N PRO A 1 0.59 12.82 -1.64
CA PRO A 1 1.60 12.95 -0.55
C PRO A 1 1.38 14.16 0.35
N ALA A 2 1.12 15.37 -0.21
CA ALA A 2 1.05 16.62 0.55
C ALA A 2 0.18 16.55 1.81
N ARG A 3 -1.07 16.06 1.69
CA ARG A 3 -1.99 15.91 2.83
C ARG A 3 -1.36 15.12 3.99
N TRP A 4 -0.63 14.06 3.70
CA TRP A 4 0.01 13.24 4.72
C TRP A 4 1.20 13.94 5.36
N ILE A 5 1.99 14.67 4.58
CA ILE A 5 3.11 15.48 5.09
C ILE A 5 2.58 16.53 6.05
N ASP A 6 1.53 17.25 5.68
CA ASP A 6 0.94 18.28 6.54
C ASP A 6 0.36 17.69 7.83
N THR A 7 -0.26 16.50 7.75
CA THR A 7 -0.77 15.82 8.94
C THR A 7 0.36 15.46 9.90
N VAL A 8 1.46 14.91 9.40
CA VAL A 8 2.62 14.56 10.24
C VAL A 8 3.30 15.81 10.78
N ALA A 9 3.53 16.81 9.95
CA ALA A 9 4.25 18.03 10.32
C ALA A 9 3.55 18.88 11.40
N ARG A 10 2.25 18.73 11.57
CA ARG A 10 1.52 19.35 12.70
C ARG A 10 1.93 18.77 14.07
N ALA A 11 2.35 17.53 14.10
CA ALA A 11 2.73 16.84 15.34
C ALA A 11 4.26 16.66 15.45
N GLU A 12 4.96 16.56 14.34
CA GLU A 12 6.39 16.29 14.23
C GLU A 12 7.00 17.20 13.15
N VAL A 13 7.27 18.47 13.49
CA VAL A 13 7.79 19.49 12.56
C VAL A 13 9.09 19.02 11.89
N ASP A 14 9.98 18.40 12.66
CA ASP A 14 11.30 17.91 12.18
C ASP A 14 11.19 16.77 11.16
N ALA A 15 10.02 16.12 11.03
CA ALA A 15 9.82 15.06 10.06
C ALA A 15 9.55 15.58 8.64
N ARG A 16 9.17 16.86 8.48
CA ARG A 16 8.75 17.44 7.19
C ARG A 16 9.82 17.31 6.10
N PRO A 17 11.10 17.71 6.31
CA PRO A 17 12.11 17.66 5.26
C PRO A 17 12.34 16.24 4.71
N ASP A 18 12.34 15.23 5.59
CA ASP A 18 12.52 13.84 5.17
C ASP A 18 11.33 13.32 4.38
N LEU A 19 10.11 13.66 4.79
CA LEU A 19 8.90 13.28 4.09
C LEU A 19 8.79 13.96 2.72
N GLU A 20 9.14 15.23 2.62
CA GLU A 20 9.15 15.98 1.35
C GLU A 20 10.18 15.39 0.38
N ARG A 21 11.35 15.00 0.88
CA ARG A 21 12.38 14.34 0.07
C ARG A 21 11.87 13.01 -0.49
N VAL A 22 11.30 12.14 0.35
CA VAL A 22 10.75 10.85 -0.10
C VAL A 22 9.58 11.08 -1.05
N ALA A 23 8.71 12.04 -0.78
CA ALA A 23 7.57 12.36 -1.64
C ALA A 23 8.00 12.85 -3.05
N ALA A 24 9.12 13.56 -3.14
CA ALA A 24 9.68 14.01 -4.42
C ALA A 24 10.24 12.85 -5.27
N GLU A 25 10.63 11.74 -4.63
CA GLU A 25 11.11 10.53 -5.29
C GLU A 25 9.97 9.58 -5.72
N LEU A 26 8.71 9.84 -5.29
CA LEU A 26 7.57 9.01 -5.66
C LEU A 26 7.19 9.23 -7.14
N PRO A 27 6.89 8.14 -7.88
CA PRO A 27 6.39 8.26 -9.23
C PRO A 27 5.04 9.00 -9.26
N PRO A 28 4.73 9.75 -10.32
CA PRO A 28 3.48 10.50 -10.38
C PRO A 28 2.26 9.58 -10.48
N LEU A 29 1.25 9.81 -9.64
CA LEU A 29 -0.04 9.08 -9.71
C LEU A 29 -0.79 9.31 -11.03
N ALA A 30 -0.48 10.41 -11.74
CA ALA A 30 -1.05 10.66 -13.06
C ALA A 30 -0.77 9.53 -14.07
N SER A 31 0.29 8.74 -13.87
CA SER A 31 0.57 7.56 -14.69
C SER A 31 -0.52 6.48 -14.61
N LEU A 32 -1.39 6.53 -13.61
CA LEU A 32 -2.51 5.61 -13.44
C LEU A 32 -3.79 6.06 -14.17
N MET A 33 -3.88 7.33 -14.60
CA MET A 33 -5.13 7.93 -15.11
C MET A 33 -5.65 7.31 -16.42
N ASN A 34 -4.77 6.74 -17.25
CA ASN A 34 -5.13 6.16 -18.54
C ASN A 34 -5.15 4.62 -18.53
N ARG A 35 -5.35 4.02 -17.35
CA ARG A 35 -5.42 2.57 -17.18
C ARG A 35 -6.84 2.05 -17.34
N PRO A 36 -7.02 0.76 -17.73
CA PRO A 36 -8.34 0.14 -17.73
C PRO A 36 -9.01 0.27 -16.38
N ALA A 37 -10.26 0.73 -16.38
CA ALA A 37 -11.02 0.93 -15.16
C ALA A 37 -11.71 -0.38 -14.73
N SER A 38 -11.69 -0.63 -13.44
CA SER A 38 -12.39 -1.72 -12.76
C SER A 38 -13.18 -1.16 -11.58
N VAL A 39 -14.10 -1.93 -11.05
CA VAL A 39 -14.61 -1.67 -9.70
C VAL A 39 -13.47 -1.96 -8.73
N VAL A 40 -13.14 -0.99 -7.89
CA VAL A 40 -12.11 -1.11 -6.86
C VAL A 40 -12.71 -0.85 -5.48
N HIS A 41 -12.21 -1.57 -4.50
CA HIS A 41 -12.56 -1.38 -3.09
C HIS A 41 -12.08 -0.02 -2.57
N GLY A 42 -10.93 0.45 -3.06
CA GLY A 42 -10.33 1.73 -2.72
C GLY A 42 -9.50 1.76 -1.43
N ASP A 43 -9.69 0.79 -0.54
CA ASP A 43 -8.83 0.56 0.66
C ASP A 43 -8.73 -0.94 0.98
N LEU A 44 -8.44 -1.77 -0.04
CA LEU A 44 -8.34 -3.21 0.13
C LEU A 44 -7.08 -3.58 0.93
N HIS A 45 -7.27 -4.17 2.09
CA HIS A 45 -6.20 -4.69 2.94
C HIS A 45 -6.66 -5.97 3.69
N ASP A 46 -5.73 -6.67 4.29
CA ASP A 46 -5.93 -7.97 4.92
C ASP A 46 -7.08 -8.04 5.95
N LYS A 47 -7.40 -6.94 6.62
CA LYS A 47 -8.50 -6.89 7.61
C LYS A 47 -9.87 -6.72 6.97
N ASN A 48 -9.92 -6.33 5.70
CA ASN A 48 -11.17 -6.17 4.95
C ASN A 48 -11.51 -7.41 4.13
N VAL A 49 -10.68 -8.48 4.23
CA VAL A 49 -10.88 -9.76 3.55
C VAL A 49 -11.19 -10.84 4.57
N PHE A 50 -12.28 -11.55 4.38
CA PHE A 50 -12.70 -12.68 5.18
C PHE A 50 -12.81 -13.94 4.33
N THR A 51 -12.46 -15.08 4.90
CA THR A 51 -12.59 -16.36 4.24
C THR A 51 -13.39 -17.31 5.13
N SER A 52 -14.35 -18.06 4.55
CA SER A 52 -15.14 -19.05 5.26
C SER A 52 -15.59 -20.14 4.29
N GLY A 53 -15.27 -21.39 4.58
CA GLY A 53 -15.71 -22.55 3.79
C GLY A 53 -15.30 -22.53 2.31
N GLY A 54 -14.25 -21.78 1.95
CA GLY A 54 -13.81 -21.59 0.56
C GLY A 54 -14.38 -20.32 -0.09
N ASP A 55 -15.32 -19.64 0.54
CA ASP A 55 -15.84 -18.36 0.09
C ASP A 55 -14.96 -17.19 0.57
N VAL A 56 -14.95 -16.10 -0.19
CA VAL A 56 -14.28 -14.86 0.14
C VAL A 56 -15.29 -13.73 0.26
N GLY A 57 -15.28 -13.03 1.39
CA GLY A 57 -16.08 -11.85 1.65
C GLY A 57 -15.23 -10.60 1.82
N LEU A 58 -15.78 -9.45 1.42
CA LEU A 58 -15.18 -8.15 1.62
C LEU A 58 -16.09 -7.29 2.50
N ILE A 59 -15.49 -6.46 3.36
CA ILE A 59 -16.19 -5.49 4.19
C ILE A 59 -15.56 -4.11 4.04
N ASP A 60 -16.20 -3.08 4.60
CA ASP A 60 -15.74 -1.69 4.58
C ASP A 60 -15.69 -1.12 3.13
N LEU A 61 -16.85 -1.18 2.45
CA LEU A 61 -16.99 -0.75 1.08
C LEU A 61 -17.21 0.76 0.91
N ASP A 62 -16.96 1.56 1.95
CA ASP A 62 -17.19 3.02 1.95
C ASP A 62 -16.34 3.75 0.90
N SER A 63 -15.21 3.15 0.49
CA SER A 63 -14.29 3.69 -0.54
C SER A 63 -14.50 3.08 -1.92
N LEU A 64 -15.59 2.29 -2.10
CA LEU A 64 -15.87 1.62 -3.37
C LEU A 64 -15.95 2.63 -4.51
N GLY A 65 -15.25 2.34 -5.60
CA GLY A 65 -15.17 3.28 -6.72
C GLY A 65 -14.78 2.61 -8.03
N ILE A 66 -14.43 3.45 -9.01
CA ILE A 66 -13.93 3.03 -10.30
C ILE A 66 -12.48 3.49 -10.43
N GLY A 67 -11.59 2.57 -10.74
CA GLY A 67 -10.16 2.83 -10.87
C GLY A 67 -9.37 1.65 -11.43
N PRO A 68 -8.04 1.80 -11.57
CA PRO A 68 -7.20 0.68 -11.98
C PRO A 68 -7.17 -0.40 -10.88
N ALA A 69 -7.24 -1.67 -11.28
CA ALA A 69 -7.20 -2.80 -10.34
C ALA A 69 -5.92 -2.83 -9.50
N GLU A 70 -4.83 -2.31 -10.03
CA GLU A 70 -3.55 -2.17 -9.35
C GLU A 70 -3.65 -1.37 -8.05
N THR A 71 -4.65 -0.49 -7.91
CA THR A 71 -4.92 0.26 -6.68
C THR A 71 -5.19 -0.67 -5.51
N ASP A 72 -6.06 -1.64 -5.68
CA ASP A 72 -6.38 -2.62 -4.64
C ASP A 72 -5.28 -3.67 -4.48
N LEU A 73 -4.76 -4.17 -5.58
CA LEU A 73 -3.70 -5.18 -5.56
C LEU A 73 -2.44 -4.67 -4.88
N GLY A 74 -1.99 -3.47 -5.23
CA GLY A 74 -0.81 -2.85 -4.61
C GLY A 74 -1.04 -2.55 -3.13
N ASN A 75 -2.23 -2.08 -2.76
CA ASN A 75 -2.55 -1.85 -1.35
C ASN A 75 -2.53 -3.15 -0.55
N LEU A 76 -3.21 -4.20 -1.03
CA LEU A 76 -3.24 -5.50 -0.35
C LEU A 76 -1.84 -6.14 -0.30
N GLY A 77 -1.09 -6.14 -1.40
CA GLY A 77 0.27 -6.68 -1.44
C GLY A 77 1.22 -6.01 -0.46
N VAL A 78 1.14 -4.69 -0.32
CA VAL A 78 1.88 -3.95 0.70
C VAL A 78 1.45 -4.37 2.12
N HIS A 79 0.16 -4.55 2.36
CA HIS A 79 -0.33 -4.98 3.67
C HIS A 79 0.10 -6.41 4.02
N LEU A 80 0.18 -7.35 3.07
CA LEU A 80 0.73 -8.69 3.28
C LEU A 80 2.21 -8.62 3.70
N ARG A 81 3.02 -7.81 3.02
CA ARG A 81 4.42 -7.58 3.40
C ARG A 81 4.56 -6.92 4.77
N LEU A 82 3.69 -5.95 5.06
CA LEU A 82 3.66 -5.28 6.36
C LEU A 82 3.34 -6.27 7.50
N ARG A 83 2.44 -7.23 7.27
CA ARG A 83 2.14 -8.28 8.26
C ARG A 83 3.36 -9.13 8.59
N ALA A 84 4.12 -9.54 7.57
CA ALA A 84 5.37 -10.27 7.79
C ALA A 84 6.37 -9.45 8.63
N LEU A 85 6.52 -8.15 8.34
CA LEU A 85 7.36 -7.25 9.13
C LEU A 85 6.89 -7.13 10.58
N GLN A 86 5.59 -6.96 10.81
CA GLN A 86 5.00 -6.85 12.15
C GLN A 86 5.15 -8.13 12.97
N ALA A 87 5.14 -9.29 12.30
CA ALA A 87 5.35 -10.59 12.91
C ALA A 87 6.85 -10.93 13.11
N GLY A 88 7.77 -10.03 12.78
CA GLY A 88 9.20 -10.28 12.86
C GLY A 88 9.70 -11.36 11.90
N GLN A 89 8.94 -11.65 10.86
CA GLN A 89 9.30 -12.64 9.83
C GLN A 89 10.29 -12.06 8.82
N SER A 90 10.98 -12.97 8.10
CA SER A 90 11.81 -12.56 6.97
C SER A 90 10.99 -11.80 5.92
N PRO A 91 11.51 -10.70 5.34
CA PRO A 91 10.87 -9.99 4.24
C PRO A 91 10.43 -10.89 3.08
N ALA A 92 11.18 -11.96 2.80
CA ALA A 92 10.87 -12.94 1.77
C ALA A 92 9.51 -13.62 1.97
N VAL A 93 9.01 -13.73 3.20
CA VAL A 93 7.68 -14.28 3.48
C VAL A 93 6.59 -13.36 2.94
N GLY A 94 6.68 -12.07 3.25
CA GLY A 94 5.74 -11.09 2.74
C GLY A 94 5.80 -10.93 1.23
N ASP A 95 7.00 -10.96 0.66
CA ASP A 95 7.21 -10.87 -0.79
C ASP A 95 6.61 -12.07 -1.52
N ARG A 96 6.73 -13.29 -0.96
CA ARG A 96 6.09 -14.49 -1.50
C ARG A 96 4.56 -14.36 -1.50
N HIS A 97 3.94 -13.96 -0.37
CA HIS A 97 2.49 -13.82 -0.30
C HIS A 97 1.95 -12.76 -1.27
N ALA A 98 2.66 -11.63 -1.41
CA ALA A 98 2.28 -10.62 -2.38
C ALA A 98 2.48 -11.13 -3.83
N GLY A 99 3.55 -11.90 -4.10
CA GLY A 99 3.80 -12.52 -5.38
C GLY A 99 2.69 -13.50 -5.76
N GLU A 100 2.30 -14.40 -4.86
CA GLU A 100 1.19 -15.34 -5.05
C GLU A 100 -0.14 -14.62 -5.39
N LEU A 101 -0.44 -13.51 -4.72
CA LEU A 101 -1.60 -12.67 -5.04
C LEU A 101 -1.52 -12.13 -6.47
N TYR A 102 -0.37 -11.58 -6.87
CA TYR A 102 -0.19 -10.97 -8.19
C TYR A 102 -0.21 -12.00 -9.31
N GLU A 103 0.41 -13.15 -9.11
CA GLU A 103 0.40 -14.28 -10.05
C GLU A 103 -1.03 -14.82 -10.24
N ALA A 104 -1.78 -15.00 -9.15
CA ALA A 104 -3.16 -15.46 -9.22
C ALA A 104 -4.05 -14.46 -9.99
N TYR A 105 -3.87 -13.15 -9.78
CA TYR A 105 -4.59 -12.14 -10.56
C TYR A 105 -4.16 -12.14 -12.02
N ALA A 106 -2.85 -12.18 -12.29
CA ALA A 106 -2.30 -12.15 -13.65
C ALA A 106 -2.72 -13.36 -14.49
N ALA A 107 -3.01 -14.49 -13.86
CA ALA A 107 -3.58 -15.67 -14.55
C ALA A 107 -5.01 -15.45 -15.08
N LEU A 108 -5.74 -14.47 -14.53
CA LEU A 108 -7.12 -14.18 -14.89
C LEU A 108 -7.26 -12.90 -15.74
N ARG A 109 -6.41 -11.90 -15.49
CA ARG A 109 -6.48 -10.58 -16.11
C ARG A 109 -5.09 -9.96 -16.25
N PRO A 110 -4.86 -9.12 -17.30
CA PRO A 110 -3.60 -8.39 -17.41
C PRO A 110 -3.30 -7.56 -16.16
N LEU A 111 -2.06 -7.63 -15.69
CA LEU A 111 -1.53 -6.85 -14.58
C LEU A 111 -0.37 -5.98 -15.07
N ASP A 112 -0.45 -4.67 -14.83
CA ASP A 112 0.64 -3.75 -15.16
C ASP A 112 1.58 -3.59 -13.96
N CYS A 113 2.76 -4.21 -14.06
CA CYS A 113 3.76 -4.18 -13.00
C CYS A 113 4.30 -2.77 -12.70
N GLN A 114 4.30 -1.86 -13.69
CA GLN A 114 4.73 -0.48 -13.46
C GLN A 114 3.67 0.28 -12.65
N ALA A 115 2.40 0.15 -13.02
CA ALA A 115 1.29 0.72 -12.27
C ALA A 115 1.23 0.16 -10.84
N LEU A 116 1.42 -1.14 -10.69
CA LEU A 116 1.49 -1.81 -9.39
C LEU A 116 2.59 -1.21 -8.51
N ALA A 117 3.81 -1.05 -9.05
CA ALA A 117 4.94 -0.46 -8.32
C ALA A 117 4.67 0.99 -7.90
N VAL A 118 3.98 1.79 -8.74
CA VAL A 118 3.53 3.14 -8.37
C VAL A 118 2.64 3.09 -7.13
N VAL A 119 1.61 2.23 -7.15
CA VAL A 119 0.66 2.11 -6.03
C VAL A 119 1.37 1.63 -4.76
N GLU A 120 2.23 0.61 -4.86
CA GLU A 120 2.98 0.09 -3.72
C GLU A 120 3.82 1.17 -3.04
N ARG A 121 4.58 1.95 -3.81
CA ARG A 121 5.42 3.03 -3.27
C ARG A 121 4.60 4.10 -2.55
N HIS A 122 3.47 4.51 -3.13
CA HIS A 122 2.56 5.46 -2.49
C HIS A 122 1.90 4.88 -1.23
N THR A 123 1.58 3.60 -1.22
CA THR A 123 1.02 2.91 -0.05
C THR A 123 2.06 2.83 1.08
N TRP A 124 3.30 2.47 0.79
CA TRP A 124 4.38 2.49 1.78
C TRP A 124 4.59 3.88 2.37
N PHE A 125 4.59 4.93 1.54
CA PHE A 125 4.69 6.31 2.01
C PHE A 125 3.51 6.68 2.91
N ARG A 126 2.27 6.38 2.52
CA ARG A 126 1.09 6.60 3.34
C ARG A 126 1.21 5.92 4.70
N LEU A 127 1.59 4.65 4.70
CA LEU A 127 1.76 3.86 5.93
C LEU A 127 2.88 4.40 6.81
N SER A 128 3.98 4.87 6.26
CA SER A 128 5.05 5.50 7.03
C SER A 128 4.56 6.74 7.81
N CYS A 129 3.66 7.52 7.22
CA CYS A 129 3.03 8.65 7.87
C CYS A 129 2.08 8.21 8.98
N LEU A 130 1.19 7.23 8.71
CA LEU A 130 0.21 6.73 9.67
C LEU A 130 0.87 6.04 10.88
N TYR A 131 1.94 5.30 10.65
CA TYR A 131 2.61 4.51 11.69
C TYR A 131 3.39 5.36 12.70
N ARG A 132 3.61 6.64 12.42
CA ARG A 132 4.13 7.60 13.38
C ARG A 132 3.17 7.82 14.56
N PHE A 133 1.86 7.73 14.31
CA PHE A 133 0.81 7.96 15.30
C PHE A 133 0.28 6.67 15.95
N ARG A 134 0.67 5.51 15.44
CA ARG A 134 0.21 4.22 15.96
C ARG A 134 1.14 3.75 17.08
N ALA A 135 0.59 3.55 18.28
CA ALA A 135 1.35 3.06 19.43
C ALA A 135 2.13 1.78 19.09
N GLY A 136 3.40 1.72 19.50
CA GLY A 136 4.29 0.58 19.28
C GLY A 136 4.78 0.38 17.84
N SER A 137 4.32 1.19 16.87
CA SER A 137 4.66 0.99 15.45
C SER A 137 5.77 1.90 14.93
N ARG A 138 6.20 2.89 15.70
CA ARG A 138 7.26 3.84 15.33
C ARG A 138 8.57 3.19 14.85
N PRO A 139 9.04 2.08 15.45
CA PRO A 139 10.26 1.40 14.97
C PRO A 139 10.20 0.92 13.53
N LEU A 140 8.99 0.72 12.96
CA LEU A 140 8.83 0.32 11.57
C LEU A 140 8.96 1.49 10.57
N VAL A 141 8.78 2.73 11.00
CA VAL A 141 8.74 3.91 10.10
C VAL A 141 9.96 4.02 9.19
N PRO A 142 11.20 3.84 9.64
CA PRO A 142 12.37 3.92 8.76
C PRO A 142 12.32 2.90 7.61
N GLU A 143 11.90 1.67 7.90
CA GLU A 143 11.77 0.61 6.89
C GLU A 143 10.63 0.92 5.90
N LEU A 144 9.50 1.44 6.38
CA LEU A 144 8.39 1.84 5.51
C LEU A 144 8.82 2.97 4.55
N LEU A 145 9.56 3.96 5.03
CA LEU A 145 10.13 5.04 4.20
C LEU A 145 11.15 4.51 3.20
N ARG A 146 12.00 3.57 3.59
CA ARG A 146 12.95 2.93 2.68
C ARG A 146 12.22 2.24 1.52
N ARG A 147 11.16 1.47 1.82
CA ARG A 147 10.34 0.79 0.81
C ARG A 147 9.56 1.76 -0.10
N ALA A 148 9.20 2.93 0.38
CA ALA A 148 8.59 3.96 -0.44
C ALA A 148 9.55 4.53 -1.50
N ARG A 149 10.86 4.48 -1.26
CA ARG A 149 11.88 4.92 -2.23
C ARG A 149 12.11 3.91 -3.36
N GLY A 150 11.97 2.62 -3.08
CA GLY A 150 12.18 1.52 -4.02
C GLY A 150 13.43 0.73 -3.70
#